data_6accb014c313e774184f0114d615769e
#
_entry.id   6accb014c313e774184f0114d615769e
#
_cell.length_a   1.000
_cell.length_b   1.000
_cell.length_c   1.000
_cell.angle_alpha   90.00
_cell.angle_beta   90.00
_cell.angle_gamma   90.00
#
_symmetry.space_group_name_H-M   'P 1'
#
loop_
_entity.id
_entity.type
_entity.pdbx_description
1 polymer ?
#
loop_
_entity_poly.entity_id
_entity_poly.type
_entity_poly.pdbx_seq_one_letter_code
_entity_poly.pdbx_strand_id
1 'polypeptide(L)'
;MRTKRPAADPSNLHRVIPAEGGMRVTRAAIVLAGGDPVEPDLRTLLPDGAVVVAADSGLHQAELLGLRVDYVVGDLDSADPAAVERARAAGAVIERHPVDKDATDLELAFDLARDRGAVRITVVGGAGGRLDHFLANVALLASPRFADLEIDARLGDAYVVVVQGGRLPRVMTGAAGSLVTLLPVGGDASGITTIGLQFPLRGATLRPGTSRGLSNVLLGEQASVALDQGTLLVIQAFGGAL
;
A
#
# COMPACT_ATOMS: atom_id res chain seq x y z
N MET A 1 4.01 -30.20 33.31
CA MET A 1 2.62 -30.22 32.81
C MET A 1 2.44 -29.05 31.87
N ARG A 2 2.54 -29.27 30.55
CA ARG A 2 2.42 -28.21 29.52
C ARG A 2 0.95 -28.18 29.08
N THR A 3 0.25 -27.11 29.37
CA THR A 3 -1.12 -26.87 28.90
C THR A 3 -1.10 -26.56 27.40
N LYS A 4 -1.70 -27.44 26.59
CA LYS A 4 -1.98 -27.21 25.17
C LYS A 4 -3.00 -26.06 25.05
N ARG A 5 -2.65 -25.01 24.29
CA ARG A 5 -3.62 -24.02 23.80
C ARG A 5 -4.56 -24.71 22.82
N PRO A 6 -5.87 -24.45 22.87
CA PRO A 6 -6.83 -25.01 21.90
C PRO A 6 -6.58 -24.38 20.50
N ALA A 7 -6.72 -25.22 19.47
CA ALA A 7 -6.68 -24.81 18.07
C ALA A 7 -7.87 -23.88 17.79
N ALA A 8 -7.65 -22.80 17.04
CA ALA A 8 -8.71 -21.89 16.63
C ALA A 8 -9.69 -22.61 15.69
N ASP A 9 -10.99 -22.48 16.01
CA ASP A 9 -12.10 -23.03 15.25
C ASP A 9 -12.27 -22.24 13.93
N PRO A 10 -12.19 -22.89 12.75
CA PRO A 10 -12.34 -22.22 11.47
C PRO A 10 -13.76 -21.70 11.16
N SER A 11 -14.77 -22.11 11.96
CA SER A 11 -16.17 -21.69 11.73
C SER A 11 -16.48 -20.25 12.20
N ASN A 12 -15.54 -19.57 12.87
CA ASN A 12 -15.75 -18.24 13.46
C ASN A 12 -15.26 -17.06 12.57
N LEU A 13 -14.92 -17.32 11.30
CA LEU A 13 -14.37 -16.31 10.38
C LEU A 13 -15.44 -15.41 9.71
N HIS A 14 -16.72 -15.56 10.01
CA HIS A 14 -17.81 -14.84 9.33
C HIS A 14 -18.54 -13.79 10.16
N ARG A 15 -18.02 -13.41 11.32
CA ARG A 15 -18.63 -12.34 12.10
C ARG A 15 -17.63 -11.23 12.42
N VAL A 16 -17.49 -10.30 11.48
CA VAL A 16 -17.07 -8.92 11.86
C VAL A 16 -18.30 -8.31 12.51
N ILE A 17 -18.39 -8.39 13.84
CA ILE A 17 -19.35 -7.61 14.63
C ILE A 17 -18.75 -6.19 14.68
N PRO A 18 -19.46 -5.16 14.20
CA PRO A 18 -19.05 -3.79 14.50
C PRO A 18 -19.16 -3.60 16.01
N ALA A 19 -18.04 -3.27 16.68
CA ALA A 19 -18.08 -2.81 18.04
C ALA A 19 -18.88 -1.51 18.07
N GLU A 20 -20.05 -1.52 18.71
CA GLU A 20 -20.75 -0.32 19.11
C GLU A 20 -19.88 0.43 20.13
N GLY A 21 -19.31 1.54 19.69
CA GLY A 21 -18.48 2.39 20.52
C GLY A 21 -17.72 3.40 19.66
N GLY A 22 -18.33 4.58 19.39
CA GLY A 22 -17.69 5.75 18.85
C GLY A 22 -17.06 5.53 17.46
N MET A 23 -17.68 6.08 16.41
CA MET A 23 -17.17 6.10 15.05
C MET A 23 -15.77 6.71 15.06
N ARG A 24 -14.72 5.86 15.14
CA ARG A 24 -13.36 6.28 14.81
C ARG A 24 -13.42 6.67 13.34
N VAL A 25 -13.37 7.96 13.07
CA VAL A 25 -13.08 8.47 11.73
C VAL A 25 -11.69 7.97 11.41
N THR A 26 -11.61 6.82 10.72
CA THR A 26 -10.35 6.30 10.20
C THR A 26 -9.91 7.26 9.11
N ARG A 27 -8.96 8.16 9.44
CA ARG A 27 -8.39 9.07 8.47
C ARG A 27 -7.58 8.26 7.48
N ALA A 28 -8.03 8.24 6.24
CA ALA A 28 -7.29 7.70 5.11
C ALA A 28 -6.54 8.83 4.40
N ALA A 29 -5.40 8.51 3.82
CA ALA A 29 -4.70 9.38 2.90
C ALA A 29 -4.47 8.68 1.57
N ILE A 30 -4.53 9.43 0.48
CA ILE A 30 -4.06 9.05 -0.84
C ILE A 30 -2.75 9.80 -1.06
N VAL A 31 -1.66 9.07 -1.29
CA VAL A 31 -0.35 9.64 -1.60
C VAL A 31 -0.05 9.36 -3.06
N LEU A 32 0.08 10.42 -3.84
CA LEU A 32 0.33 10.37 -5.27
C LEU A 32 1.83 10.51 -5.54
N ALA A 33 2.43 9.51 -6.16
CA ALA A 33 3.83 9.51 -6.57
C ALA A 33 3.95 9.76 -8.08
N GLY A 34 5.04 10.38 -8.51
CA GLY A 34 5.38 10.51 -9.93
C GLY A 34 5.57 9.13 -10.60
N GLY A 35 5.80 9.14 -11.90
CA GLY A 35 5.97 7.92 -12.70
C GLY A 35 5.06 7.89 -13.92
N ASP A 36 4.84 6.69 -14.46
CA ASP A 36 3.95 6.51 -15.61
C ASP A 36 2.51 6.93 -15.26
N PRO A 37 1.76 7.48 -16.25
CA PRO A 37 0.38 7.85 -16.06
C PRO A 37 -0.48 6.67 -15.57
N VAL A 38 -1.35 6.94 -14.59
CA VAL A 38 -2.31 5.94 -14.11
C VAL A 38 -3.62 6.01 -14.90
N GLU A 39 -4.32 4.88 -14.96
CA GLU A 39 -5.63 4.81 -15.61
C GLU A 39 -6.69 5.60 -14.80
N PRO A 40 -7.52 6.44 -15.44
CA PRO A 40 -8.54 7.23 -14.75
C PRO A 40 -9.55 6.41 -13.95
N ASP A 41 -9.87 5.19 -14.39
CA ASP A 41 -10.81 4.28 -13.72
C ASP A 41 -10.34 3.89 -12.31
N LEU A 42 -9.05 4.00 -12.04
CA LEU A 42 -8.49 3.77 -10.72
C LEU A 42 -9.14 4.64 -9.64
N ARG A 43 -9.68 5.83 -10.03
CA ARG A 43 -10.41 6.71 -9.10
C ARG A 43 -11.54 5.99 -8.36
N THR A 44 -12.21 5.04 -9.00
CA THR A 44 -13.33 4.29 -8.39
C THR A 44 -12.89 3.33 -7.27
N LEU A 45 -11.60 3.00 -7.20
CA LEU A 45 -11.01 2.10 -6.21
C LEU A 45 -10.36 2.84 -5.04
N LEU A 46 -10.33 4.18 -5.09
CA LEU A 46 -9.70 5.02 -4.07
C LEU A 46 -10.71 5.40 -2.98
N PRO A 47 -10.27 5.55 -1.72
CA PRO A 47 -11.15 5.92 -0.62
C PRO A 47 -11.70 7.33 -0.79
N ASP A 48 -13.00 7.50 -0.56
CA ASP A 48 -13.63 8.82 -0.51
C ASP A 48 -13.29 9.55 0.79
N GLY A 49 -13.21 10.89 0.72
CA GLY A 49 -12.94 11.73 1.89
C GLY A 49 -11.53 11.60 2.47
N ALA A 50 -10.61 10.94 1.75
CA ALA A 50 -9.21 10.85 2.12
C ALA A 50 -8.50 12.21 1.94
N VAL A 51 -7.47 12.45 2.76
CA VAL A 51 -6.52 13.54 2.53
C VAL A 51 -5.66 13.18 1.32
N VAL A 52 -5.54 14.07 0.35
CA VAL A 52 -4.77 13.85 -0.89
C VAL A 52 -3.45 14.60 -0.82
N VAL A 53 -2.35 13.86 -0.83
CA VAL A 53 -0.98 14.40 -0.82
C VAL A 53 -0.29 14.04 -2.13
N ALA A 54 0.16 15.02 -2.88
CA ALA A 54 0.96 14.81 -4.08
C ALA A 54 2.45 15.02 -3.77
N ALA A 55 3.26 13.99 -4.02
CA ALA A 55 4.71 14.05 -3.93
C ALA A 55 5.29 14.51 -5.28
N ASP A 56 5.78 15.73 -5.34
CA ASP A 56 6.40 16.35 -6.52
C ASP A 56 5.56 16.14 -7.81
N SER A 57 6.09 15.48 -8.82
CA SER A 57 5.42 15.16 -10.10
C SER A 57 4.18 14.25 -9.94
N GLY A 58 3.94 13.67 -8.75
CA GLY A 58 2.70 12.96 -8.42
C GLY A 58 1.43 13.83 -8.58
N LEU A 59 1.59 15.14 -8.66
CA LEU A 59 0.51 16.07 -8.97
C LEU A 59 -0.16 15.77 -10.33
N HIS A 60 0.59 15.24 -11.31
CA HIS A 60 0.04 14.80 -12.58
C HIS A 60 -1.00 13.67 -12.43
N GLN A 61 -0.76 12.74 -11.50
CA GLN A 61 -1.71 11.66 -11.22
C GLN A 61 -3.03 12.20 -10.65
N ALA A 62 -2.95 13.27 -9.85
CA ALA A 62 -4.16 13.93 -9.33
C ALA A 62 -5.04 14.46 -10.45
N GLU A 63 -4.45 15.08 -11.47
CA GLU A 63 -5.16 15.61 -12.63
C GLU A 63 -5.83 14.49 -13.44
N LEU A 64 -5.12 13.37 -13.69
CA LEU A 64 -5.68 12.21 -14.38
C LEU A 64 -6.86 11.57 -13.65
N LEU A 65 -6.78 11.53 -12.32
CA LEU A 65 -7.80 10.94 -11.46
C LEU A 65 -8.93 11.92 -11.08
N GLY A 66 -8.85 13.18 -11.49
CA GLY A 66 -9.80 14.22 -11.09
C GLY A 66 -9.84 14.44 -9.57
N LEU A 67 -8.73 14.25 -8.88
CA LEU A 67 -8.61 14.43 -7.43
C LEU A 67 -8.25 15.88 -7.09
N ARG A 68 -8.96 16.45 -6.13
CA ARG A 68 -8.53 17.69 -5.48
C ARG A 68 -7.37 17.37 -4.53
N VAL A 69 -6.24 18.04 -4.69
CA VAL A 69 -5.07 17.89 -3.83
C VAL A 69 -5.20 18.79 -2.61
N ASP A 70 -4.92 18.26 -1.42
CA ASP A 70 -4.88 19.04 -0.18
C ASP A 70 -3.45 19.54 0.10
N TYR A 71 -2.43 18.74 -0.24
CA TYR A 71 -1.02 19.06 -0.03
C TYR A 71 -0.18 18.66 -1.23
N VAL A 72 0.77 19.52 -1.61
CA VAL A 72 1.85 19.21 -2.55
C VAL A 72 3.16 19.32 -1.78
N VAL A 73 3.97 18.27 -1.78
CA VAL A 73 5.22 18.20 -1.01
C VAL A 73 6.39 17.80 -1.91
N GLY A 74 7.53 18.46 -1.77
CA GLY A 74 8.74 18.17 -2.54
C GLY A 74 9.56 19.42 -2.86
N ASP A 75 10.63 19.24 -3.66
CA ASP A 75 11.39 20.38 -4.20
C ASP A 75 10.71 21.00 -5.43
N LEU A 76 9.79 20.26 -6.05
CA LEU A 76 8.96 20.65 -7.20
C LEU A 76 9.79 20.93 -8.46
N ASP A 77 10.94 20.28 -8.60
CA ASP A 77 11.81 20.42 -9.77
C ASP A 77 11.29 19.61 -10.98
N SER A 78 10.54 18.52 -10.72
CA SER A 78 9.90 17.66 -11.73
C SER A 78 8.41 17.93 -11.90
N ALA A 79 7.80 18.77 -11.06
CA ALA A 79 6.37 19.11 -11.17
C ALA A 79 6.14 20.20 -12.23
N ASP A 80 5.04 20.08 -13.01
CA ASP A 80 4.61 21.15 -13.90
C ASP A 80 4.26 22.42 -13.07
N PRO A 81 4.96 23.55 -13.27
CA PRO A 81 4.70 24.79 -12.53
C PRO A 81 3.24 25.25 -12.66
N ALA A 82 2.61 25.04 -13.84
CA ALA A 82 1.23 25.42 -14.05
C ALA A 82 0.26 24.53 -13.24
N ALA A 83 0.57 23.23 -13.10
CA ALA A 83 -0.21 22.32 -12.25
C ALA A 83 -0.09 22.71 -10.77
N VAL A 84 1.11 23.09 -10.30
CA VAL A 84 1.33 23.59 -8.93
C VAL A 84 0.50 24.85 -8.65
N GLU A 85 0.46 25.79 -9.59
CA GLU A 85 -0.36 27.00 -9.42
C GLU A 85 -1.86 26.69 -9.47
N ARG A 86 -2.31 25.76 -10.33
CA ARG A 86 -3.70 25.28 -10.30
C ARG A 86 -4.07 24.65 -8.96
N ALA A 87 -3.22 23.78 -8.41
CA ALA A 87 -3.43 23.17 -7.10
C ALA A 87 -3.51 24.22 -5.98
N ARG A 88 -2.59 25.19 -5.99
CA ARG A 88 -2.60 26.32 -5.04
C ARG A 88 -3.89 27.13 -5.13
N ALA A 89 -4.31 27.50 -6.34
CA ALA A 89 -5.55 28.23 -6.56
C ALA A 89 -6.81 27.46 -6.11
N ALA A 90 -6.74 26.10 -6.17
CA ALA A 90 -7.78 25.20 -5.64
C ALA A 90 -7.72 25.01 -4.12
N GLY A 91 -6.75 25.64 -3.43
CA GLY A 91 -6.60 25.61 -1.97
C GLY A 91 -5.62 24.61 -1.42
N ALA A 92 -4.78 23.98 -2.24
CA ALA A 92 -3.72 23.10 -1.78
C ALA A 92 -2.63 23.86 -1.01
N VAL A 93 -2.14 23.29 0.06
CA VAL A 93 -0.95 23.75 0.78
C VAL A 93 0.29 23.23 0.05
N ILE A 94 1.22 24.13 -0.27
CA ILE A 94 2.47 23.78 -0.97
C ILE A 94 3.61 23.77 0.06
N GLU A 95 4.13 22.59 0.37
CA GLU A 95 5.27 22.40 1.27
C GLU A 95 6.54 22.15 0.46
N ARG A 96 7.34 23.20 0.29
CA ARG A 96 8.61 23.09 -0.44
C ARG A 96 9.73 22.63 0.46
N HIS A 97 10.49 21.66 -0.02
CA HIS A 97 11.71 21.15 0.61
C HIS A 97 12.93 21.44 -0.24
N PRO A 98 14.13 21.56 0.35
CA PRO A 98 15.36 21.68 -0.42
C PRO A 98 15.59 20.46 -1.32
N VAL A 99 16.29 20.65 -2.45
CA VAL A 99 16.73 19.53 -3.31
C VAL A 99 17.74 18.65 -2.55
N ASP A 100 18.63 19.29 -1.79
CA ASP A 100 19.63 18.62 -0.94
C ASP A 100 18.99 18.23 0.41
N LYS A 101 18.27 17.08 0.40
CA LYS A 101 17.61 16.51 1.57
C LYS A 101 17.84 14.99 1.62
N ASP A 102 17.83 14.43 2.83
CA ASP A 102 18.06 12.99 3.07
C ASP A 102 16.81 12.10 2.85
N ALA A 103 15.68 12.67 2.45
CA ALA A 103 14.43 11.96 2.23
C ALA A 103 13.88 12.18 0.83
N THR A 104 13.25 11.15 0.25
CA THR A 104 12.52 11.29 -1.01
C THR A 104 11.21 12.05 -0.80
N ASP A 105 10.65 12.64 -1.86
CA ASP A 105 9.37 13.34 -1.76
C ASP A 105 8.23 12.42 -1.35
N LEU A 106 8.29 11.13 -1.76
CA LEU A 106 7.32 10.12 -1.32
C LEU A 106 7.44 9.85 0.19
N GLU A 107 8.65 9.82 0.74
CA GLU A 107 8.85 9.66 2.18
C GLU A 107 8.32 10.86 2.96
N LEU A 108 8.57 12.08 2.48
CA LEU A 108 8.00 13.31 3.05
C LEU A 108 6.47 13.31 2.99
N ALA A 109 5.88 12.83 1.88
CA ALA A 109 4.43 12.69 1.75
C ALA A 109 3.83 11.71 2.76
N PHE A 110 4.55 10.61 3.08
CA PHE A 110 4.13 9.67 4.12
C PHE A 110 4.16 10.31 5.51
N ASP A 111 5.24 11.04 5.83
CA ASP A 111 5.34 11.77 7.10
C ASP A 111 4.21 12.78 7.22
N LEU A 112 3.99 13.58 6.18
CA LEU A 112 2.91 14.57 6.18
C LEU A 112 1.55 13.90 6.38
N ALA A 113 1.25 12.83 5.64
CA ALA A 113 -0.02 12.10 5.80
C ALA A 113 -0.20 11.60 7.24
N ARG A 114 0.85 11.01 7.84
CA ARG A 114 0.84 10.54 9.24
C ARG A 114 0.63 11.69 10.22
N ASP A 115 1.31 12.82 10.04
CA ASP A 115 1.18 14.00 10.90
C ASP A 115 -0.22 14.64 10.81
N ARG A 116 -0.91 14.45 9.68
CA ARG A 116 -2.32 14.81 9.48
C ARG A 116 -3.28 13.77 10.06
N GLY A 117 -2.75 12.73 10.71
CA GLY A 117 -3.52 11.71 11.45
C GLY A 117 -4.02 10.58 10.57
N ALA A 118 -3.42 10.34 9.41
CA ALA A 118 -3.72 9.15 8.62
C ALA A 118 -3.29 7.89 9.38
N VAL A 119 -4.12 6.87 9.36
CA VAL A 119 -3.84 5.52 9.85
C VAL A 119 -3.78 4.51 8.71
N ARG A 120 -4.25 4.93 7.52
CA ARG A 120 -4.15 4.18 6.27
C ARG A 120 -3.64 5.09 5.17
N ILE A 121 -2.72 4.57 4.37
CA ILE A 121 -2.21 5.24 3.16
C ILE A 121 -2.45 4.34 1.96
N THR A 122 -3.05 4.91 0.90
CA THR A 122 -3.08 4.32 -0.43
C THR A 122 -2.13 5.10 -1.33
N VAL A 123 -1.04 4.45 -1.76
CA VAL A 123 -0.09 5.03 -2.71
C VAL A 123 -0.59 4.79 -4.13
N VAL A 124 -0.47 5.78 -4.99
CA VAL A 124 -0.86 5.69 -6.41
C VAL A 124 0.25 6.28 -7.28
N GLY A 125 0.64 5.56 -8.33
CA GLY A 125 1.78 5.92 -9.18
C GLY A 125 3.09 5.34 -8.65
N GLY A 126 4.22 5.96 -9.00
CA GLY A 126 5.55 5.52 -8.56
C GLY A 126 6.13 4.35 -9.33
N ALA A 127 5.42 3.85 -10.36
CA ALA A 127 5.94 2.87 -11.32
C ALA A 127 6.45 3.59 -12.57
N GLY A 128 7.31 2.92 -13.34
CA GLY A 128 7.95 3.46 -14.53
C GLY A 128 9.15 4.37 -14.23
N GLY A 129 9.75 4.94 -15.29
CA GLY A 129 10.87 5.86 -15.16
C GLY A 129 12.14 5.21 -14.61
N ARG A 130 12.76 5.83 -13.62
CA ARG A 130 14.03 5.40 -13.02
C ARG A 130 13.84 4.18 -12.12
N LEU A 131 14.55 3.09 -12.43
CA LEU A 131 14.50 1.83 -11.67
C LEU A 131 14.89 2.00 -10.20
N ASP A 132 15.91 2.83 -9.91
CA ASP A 132 16.35 3.10 -8.54
C ASP A 132 15.26 3.77 -7.70
N HIS A 133 14.52 4.74 -8.27
CA HIS A 133 13.37 5.36 -7.60
C HIS A 133 12.24 4.35 -7.38
N PHE A 134 11.93 3.51 -8.37
CA PHE A 134 10.93 2.46 -8.21
C PHE A 134 11.28 1.51 -7.07
N LEU A 135 12.54 1.02 -7.02
CA LEU A 135 13.00 0.13 -5.96
C LEU A 135 12.99 0.81 -4.58
N ALA A 136 13.37 2.08 -4.51
CA ALA A 136 13.29 2.87 -3.29
C ALA A 136 11.83 3.04 -2.80
N ASN A 137 10.89 3.32 -3.72
CA ASN A 137 9.47 3.41 -3.41
C ASN A 137 8.94 2.07 -2.85
N VAL A 138 9.29 0.94 -3.49
CA VAL A 138 8.91 -0.41 -3.02
C VAL A 138 9.48 -0.69 -1.62
N ALA A 139 10.75 -0.32 -1.37
CA ALA A 139 11.37 -0.47 -0.06
C ALA A 139 10.71 0.40 1.01
N LEU A 140 10.31 1.63 0.65
CA LEU A 140 9.62 2.56 1.53
C LEU A 140 8.28 2.00 2.02
N LEU A 141 7.50 1.33 1.15
CA LEU A 141 6.24 0.70 1.55
C LEU A 141 6.43 -0.29 2.71
N ALA A 142 7.56 -0.99 2.75
CA ALA A 142 7.87 -1.99 3.76
C ALA A 142 8.72 -1.42 4.92
N SER A 143 8.94 -0.11 4.97
CA SER A 143 9.79 0.53 5.97
C SER A 143 9.23 0.34 7.39
N PRO A 144 10.06 -0.12 8.35
CA PRO A 144 9.66 -0.20 9.76
C PRO A 144 9.23 1.14 10.35
N ARG A 145 9.68 2.26 9.77
CA ARG A 145 9.30 3.62 10.19
C ARG A 145 7.81 3.87 10.09
N PHE A 146 7.13 3.19 9.15
CA PHE A 146 5.70 3.33 8.89
C PHE A 146 4.91 2.08 9.28
N ALA A 147 5.47 1.25 10.18
CA ALA A 147 4.84 0.02 10.62
C ALA A 147 3.53 0.21 11.39
N ASP A 148 3.26 1.40 11.86
CA ASP A 148 2.01 1.81 12.49
C ASP A 148 0.87 2.07 11.50
N LEU A 149 1.18 2.24 10.20
CA LEU A 149 0.20 2.51 9.15
C LEU A 149 -0.26 1.24 8.44
N GLU A 150 -1.50 1.24 7.97
CA GLU A 150 -1.95 0.31 6.95
C GLU A 150 -1.62 0.89 5.59
N ILE A 151 -0.78 0.18 4.81
CA ILE A 151 -0.33 0.67 3.51
C ILE A 151 -0.80 -0.27 2.41
N ASP A 152 -1.41 0.32 1.39
CA ASP A 152 -1.73 -0.30 0.12
C ASP A 152 -1.12 0.56 -1.01
N ALA A 153 -0.82 -0.05 -2.16
CA ALA A 153 -0.32 0.72 -3.30
C ALA A 153 -0.89 0.22 -4.63
N ARG A 154 -1.01 1.15 -5.58
CA ARG A 154 -1.32 0.93 -6.99
C ARG A 154 -0.10 1.35 -7.79
N LEU A 155 0.74 0.38 -8.13
CA LEU A 155 2.03 0.59 -8.80
C LEU A 155 1.96 0.00 -10.21
N GLY A 156 1.81 0.84 -11.22
CA GLY A 156 1.54 0.39 -12.58
C GLY A 156 0.26 -0.46 -12.63
N ASP A 157 0.36 -1.67 -13.16
CA ASP A 157 -0.71 -2.66 -13.26
C ASP A 157 -0.80 -3.60 -12.04
N ALA A 158 -0.17 -3.26 -10.92
CA ALA A 158 -0.16 -4.09 -9.72
C ALA A 158 -0.87 -3.41 -8.53
N TYR A 159 -1.63 -4.22 -7.80
CA TYR A 159 -2.08 -3.91 -6.45
C TYR A 159 -1.15 -4.54 -5.43
N VAL A 160 -0.65 -3.74 -4.51
CA VAL A 160 0.27 -4.16 -3.45
C VAL A 160 -0.37 -3.90 -2.10
N VAL A 161 -0.40 -4.93 -1.26
CA VAL A 161 -0.82 -4.82 0.15
C VAL A 161 0.38 -5.09 1.04
N VAL A 162 0.66 -4.18 1.96
CA VAL A 162 1.70 -4.39 2.98
C VAL A 162 1.11 -5.18 4.14
N VAL A 163 1.68 -6.34 4.45
CA VAL A 163 1.31 -7.17 5.59
C VAL A 163 2.45 -7.19 6.58
N GLN A 164 2.17 -6.80 7.82
CA GLN A 164 3.17 -6.70 8.87
C GLN A 164 2.89 -7.70 9.99
N GLY A 165 3.97 -8.21 10.57
CA GLY A 165 3.91 -9.19 11.65
C GLY A 165 3.17 -8.71 12.88
N GLY A 166 2.41 -9.64 13.50
CA GLY A 166 1.65 -9.36 14.72
C GLY A 166 0.40 -8.50 14.54
N ARG A 167 0.02 -8.17 13.30
CA ARG A 167 -1.20 -7.44 12.97
C ARG A 167 -2.33 -8.37 12.53
N LEU A 168 -3.54 -7.82 12.40
CA LEU A 168 -4.68 -8.54 11.86
C LEU A 168 -4.40 -8.99 10.41
N PRO A 169 -4.95 -10.14 10.00
CA PRO A 169 -4.82 -10.59 8.62
C PRO A 169 -5.29 -9.53 7.62
N ARG A 170 -4.55 -9.37 6.53
CA ARG A 170 -4.97 -8.52 5.41
C ARG A 170 -5.73 -9.37 4.40
N VAL A 171 -6.84 -8.84 3.92
CA VAL A 171 -7.67 -9.47 2.90
C VAL A 171 -7.39 -8.82 1.55
N MET A 172 -7.23 -9.66 0.52
CA MET A 172 -7.16 -9.27 -0.88
C MET A 172 -8.40 -9.72 -1.61
N THR A 173 -8.83 -8.95 -2.57
CA THR A 173 -9.96 -9.28 -3.45
C THR A 173 -9.51 -9.27 -4.90
N GLY A 174 -10.06 -10.17 -5.72
CA GLY A 174 -9.74 -10.24 -7.14
C GLY A 174 -10.49 -11.36 -7.83
N ALA A 175 -10.27 -11.54 -9.12
CA ALA A 175 -10.84 -12.65 -9.87
C ALA A 175 -10.13 -13.96 -9.51
N ALA A 176 -10.89 -15.06 -9.45
CA ALA A 176 -10.30 -16.40 -9.34
C ALA A 176 -9.32 -16.62 -10.51
N GLY A 177 -8.17 -17.23 -10.22
CA GLY A 177 -7.09 -17.42 -11.19
C GLY A 177 -6.07 -16.28 -11.24
N SER A 178 -6.32 -15.13 -10.59
CA SER A 178 -5.33 -14.04 -10.52
C SER A 178 -4.05 -14.48 -9.82
N LEU A 179 -2.91 -14.03 -10.36
CA LEU A 179 -1.61 -14.28 -9.75
C LEU A 179 -1.42 -13.42 -8.49
N VAL A 180 -0.88 -14.05 -7.46
CA VAL A 180 -0.54 -13.42 -6.19
C VAL A 180 0.88 -13.79 -5.80
N THR A 181 1.72 -12.80 -5.58
CA THR A 181 3.09 -12.98 -5.09
C THR A 181 3.21 -12.53 -3.64
N LEU A 182 3.88 -13.35 -2.83
CA LEU A 182 4.23 -13.04 -1.44
C LEU A 182 5.73 -12.77 -1.38
N LEU A 183 6.12 -11.51 -1.27
CA LEU A 183 7.51 -11.07 -1.28
C LEU A 183 7.95 -10.59 0.10
N PRO A 184 8.86 -11.28 0.80
CA PRO A 184 9.43 -10.79 2.06
C PRO A 184 10.40 -9.65 1.79
N VAL A 185 10.31 -8.57 2.58
CA VAL A 185 11.14 -7.36 2.43
C VAL A 185 11.74 -6.98 3.77
N GLY A 186 13.01 -6.56 3.75
CA GLY A 186 13.72 -6.10 4.94
C GLY A 186 14.21 -7.21 5.87
N GLY A 187 13.90 -8.47 5.59
CA GLY A 187 14.30 -9.63 6.39
C GLY A 187 13.35 -10.82 6.20
N ASP A 188 13.55 -11.86 7.00
CA ASP A 188 12.69 -13.04 7.00
C ASP A 188 11.27 -12.67 7.46
N ALA A 189 10.27 -13.20 6.76
CA ALA A 189 8.88 -13.16 7.19
C ALA A 189 8.48 -14.55 7.69
N SER A 190 8.04 -14.67 8.94
CA SER A 190 7.76 -15.94 9.61
C SER A 190 6.36 -16.03 10.19
N GLY A 191 5.89 -17.27 10.42
CA GLY A 191 4.53 -17.54 10.88
C GLY A 191 3.47 -17.25 9.82
N ILE A 192 3.86 -17.27 8.54
CA ILE A 192 2.97 -16.90 7.43
C ILE A 192 1.87 -17.93 7.30
N THR A 193 0.62 -17.47 7.36
CA THR A 193 -0.56 -18.28 7.13
C THR A 193 -1.43 -17.61 6.07
N THR A 194 -1.83 -18.40 5.05
CA THR A 194 -2.66 -17.91 3.94
C THR A 194 -3.91 -18.77 3.79
N ILE A 195 -5.02 -18.12 3.39
CA ILE A 195 -6.29 -18.77 3.07
C ILE A 195 -6.72 -18.25 1.68
N GLY A 196 -7.32 -19.11 0.86
CA GLY A 196 -7.82 -18.73 -0.46
C GLY A 196 -6.76 -18.70 -1.57
N LEU A 197 -5.56 -19.23 -1.31
CA LEU A 197 -4.49 -19.36 -2.30
C LEU A 197 -4.27 -20.84 -2.65
N GLN A 198 -3.90 -21.10 -3.91
CA GLN A 198 -3.67 -22.46 -4.44
C GLN A 198 -2.52 -23.18 -3.71
N PHE A 199 -1.45 -22.46 -3.38
CA PHE A 199 -0.32 -22.97 -2.61
C PHE A 199 -0.34 -22.36 -1.20
N PRO A 200 -1.15 -22.91 -0.28
CA PRO A 200 -1.34 -22.33 1.04
C PRO A 200 -0.07 -22.44 1.89
N LEU A 201 0.19 -21.41 2.67
CA LEU A 201 1.22 -21.42 3.71
C LEU A 201 0.56 -21.61 5.08
N ARG A 202 1.23 -22.37 5.97
CA ARG A 202 0.75 -22.68 7.32
C ARG A 202 1.91 -22.55 8.31
N GLY A 203 2.03 -21.38 8.94
CA GLY A 203 3.15 -21.06 9.84
C GLY A 203 4.50 -21.07 9.13
N ALA A 204 4.52 -20.79 7.82
CA ALA A 204 5.73 -20.88 7.00
C ALA A 204 6.64 -19.66 7.17
N THR A 205 7.91 -19.83 6.76
CA THR A 205 8.87 -18.72 6.64
C THR A 205 9.22 -18.52 5.17
N LEU A 206 9.19 -17.26 4.73
CA LEU A 206 9.74 -16.81 3.46
C LEU A 206 10.99 -15.97 3.74
N ARG A 207 12.03 -16.19 2.92
CA ARG A 207 13.32 -15.49 3.03
C ARG A 207 13.56 -14.62 1.81
N PRO A 208 14.09 -13.41 1.97
CA PRO A 208 14.52 -12.59 0.84
C PRO A 208 15.50 -13.35 -0.08
N GLY A 209 15.45 -13.07 -1.37
CA GLY A 209 16.33 -13.71 -2.36
C GLY A 209 15.93 -15.13 -2.75
N THR A 210 14.78 -15.64 -2.28
CA THR A 210 14.23 -16.93 -2.74
C THR A 210 13.00 -16.70 -3.61
N SER A 211 12.73 -17.63 -4.55
CA SER A 211 11.53 -17.58 -5.42
C SER A 211 10.28 -18.17 -4.76
N ARG A 212 10.38 -18.75 -3.57
CA ARG A 212 9.22 -19.28 -2.84
C ARG A 212 8.27 -18.13 -2.49
N GLY A 213 7.02 -18.24 -2.86
CA GLY A 213 6.01 -17.20 -2.69
C GLY A 213 5.65 -16.46 -3.98
N LEU A 214 6.42 -16.64 -5.06
CA LEU A 214 6.08 -16.09 -6.38
C LEU A 214 4.98 -16.94 -7.04
N SER A 215 4.15 -16.24 -7.84
CA SER A 215 3.16 -16.86 -8.74
C SER A 215 2.20 -17.84 -8.04
N ASN A 216 1.74 -17.52 -6.84
CA ASN A 216 0.59 -18.17 -6.24
C ASN A 216 -0.69 -17.75 -6.98
N VAL A 217 -1.80 -18.42 -6.75
CA VAL A 217 -3.05 -18.19 -7.49
C VAL A 217 -4.20 -18.01 -6.52
N LEU A 218 -5.06 -17.04 -6.78
CA LEU A 218 -6.30 -16.81 -6.04
C LEU A 218 -7.33 -17.89 -6.42
N LEU A 219 -7.81 -18.65 -5.45
CA LEU A 219 -8.77 -19.75 -5.68
C LEU A 219 -10.22 -19.27 -5.89
N GLY A 220 -10.58 -18.16 -5.33
CA GLY A 220 -11.90 -17.53 -5.40
C GLY A 220 -11.75 -16.01 -5.50
N GLU A 221 -12.73 -15.29 -5.01
CA GLU A 221 -12.73 -13.82 -5.06
C GLU A 221 -11.92 -13.17 -3.93
N GLN A 222 -11.47 -13.95 -2.94
CA GLN A 222 -10.77 -13.45 -1.77
C GLN A 222 -9.66 -14.38 -1.31
N ALA A 223 -8.59 -13.79 -0.81
CA ALA A 223 -7.57 -14.45 -0.01
C ALA A 223 -7.22 -13.62 1.22
N SER A 224 -6.74 -14.27 2.27
CA SER A 224 -6.18 -13.60 3.43
C SER A 224 -4.74 -14.02 3.68
N VAL A 225 -3.94 -13.08 4.18
CA VAL A 225 -2.54 -13.28 4.54
C VAL A 225 -2.29 -12.71 5.92
N ALA A 226 -1.70 -13.51 6.79
CA ALA A 226 -1.22 -13.12 8.10
C ALA A 226 0.21 -13.62 8.30
N LEU A 227 0.96 -12.96 9.18
CA LEU A 227 2.28 -13.42 9.62
C LEU A 227 2.55 -12.97 11.06
N ASP A 228 3.45 -13.69 11.74
CA ASP A 228 3.82 -13.40 13.13
C ASP A 228 4.91 -12.33 13.20
N GLN A 229 5.91 -12.38 12.31
CA GLN A 229 7.06 -11.48 12.31
C GLN A 229 7.52 -11.13 10.88
N GLY A 230 8.10 -9.95 10.72
CA GLY A 230 8.61 -9.45 9.46
C GLY A 230 7.57 -8.67 8.66
N THR A 231 7.87 -8.43 7.39
CA THR A 231 6.99 -7.70 6.45
C THR A 231 6.90 -8.43 5.13
N LEU A 232 5.69 -8.56 4.60
CA LEU A 232 5.41 -9.04 3.24
C LEU A 232 4.80 -7.93 2.39
N LEU A 233 5.24 -7.84 1.15
CA LEU A 233 4.46 -7.25 0.08
C LEU A 233 3.66 -8.36 -0.59
N VAL A 234 2.36 -8.24 -0.55
CA VAL A 234 1.44 -9.15 -1.26
C VAL A 234 1.02 -8.43 -2.52
N ILE A 235 1.46 -8.95 -3.67
CA ILE A 235 1.38 -8.29 -4.96
C ILE A 235 0.42 -9.07 -5.84
N GLN A 236 -0.59 -8.41 -6.36
CA GLN A 236 -1.54 -8.92 -7.33
C GLN A 236 -1.45 -8.10 -8.60
N ALA A 237 -1.10 -8.72 -9.73
CA ALA A 237 -1.13 -8.06 -11.03
C ALA A 237 -2.59 -7.91 -11.52
N PHE A 238 -2.92 -6.77 -12.12
CA PHE A 238 -4.19 -6.57 -12.81
C PHE A 238 -4.05 -7.08 -14.25
N GLY A 239 -4.96 -7.93 -14.69
CA GLY A 239 -5.08 -8.31 -16.11
C GLY A 239 -4.22 -9.47 -16.59
N GLY A 240 -3.50 -10.16 -15.76
CA GLY A 240 -2.76 -11.37 -16.12
C GLY A 240 -3.58 -12.63 -15.93
N ALA A 241 -4.49 -12.97 -16.86
CA ALA A 241 -4.77 -14.38 -17.13
C ALA A 241 -3.60 -14.90 -17.99
N LEU A 242 -2.89 -15.94 -17.53
CA LEU A 242 -1.93 -16.70 -18.33
C LEU A 242 -2.64 -17.39 -19.48
#